data_17787fb9c355091522afa08d4ef5c4e1
#
_entry.id   17787fb9c355091522afa08d4ef5c4e1
#
_cell.length_a   1.000
_cell.length_b   1.000
_cell.length_c   1.000
_cell.angle_alpha   90.00
_cell.angle_beta   90.00
_cell.angle_gamma   90.00
#
_symmetry.space_group_name_H-M   'P 1'
#
loop_
_entity.id
_entity.type
_entity.pdbx_description
1 polymer ?
#
loop_
_entity_poly.entity_id
_entity_poly.type
_entity_poly.pdbx_seq_one_letter_code
_entity_poly.pdbx_strand_id
1 'polypeptide(L)'
;MAGSSRRFTDAGYELPKYMLDAHGKSLFRHSVESFSAYFDRELFLFIAREIGATAEFLETELRTLGVKEHQVVMLDAPTSGQAETVVRGLEGAARQAGTDADQPLTIFNIDTFRPSFRYPDLFELGAVDGYLETFIGSGANWSNVVPAEGNEHRVVKTAEKQQISEYCCTGLYYFRSSQRFRALFDAEVKALGASGAETYVAPMYNRLIAHGGDIRYSVIEPKDVIFCGVPAEYEAFLAVEPTS
;
A
#
# COMPACT_ATOMS: atom_id res chain seq x y z
N MET A 1 4.78 -5.61 5.07
CA MET A 1 4.60 -6.50 6.25
C MET A 1 5.66 -6.27 7.35
N ALA A 2 6.21 -5.06 7.41
CA ALA A 2 7.23 -4.69 8.41
C ALA A 2 6.67 -4.06 9.69
N GLY A 3 5.38 -3.72 9.71
CA GLY A 3 4.70 -3.16 10.89
C GLY A 3 4.51 -4.16 12.02
N SER A 4 4.38 -3.66 13.25
CA SER A 4 4.32 -4.47 14.48
C SER A 4 2.96 -5.15 14.73
N SER A 5 1.94 -4.90 13.92
CA SER A 5 0.55 -5.39 14.12
C SER A 5 0.00 -5.14 15.55
N ARG A 6 0.49 -4.09 16.24
CA ARG A 6 0.24 -3.84 17.67
C ARG A 6 -1.23 -3.97 18.07
N ARG A 7 -2.15 -3.38 17.26
CA ARG A 7 -3.60 -3.44 17.58
C ARG A 7 -4.12 -4.86 17.67
N PHE A 8 -3.61 -5.77 16.82
CA PHE A 8 -3.98 -7.18 16.86
C PHE A 8 -3.34 -7.90 18.06
N THR A 9 -2.07 -7.64 18.35
CA THR A 9 -1.41 -8.20 19.53
C THR A 9 -2.08 -7.75 20.82
N ASP A 10 -2.45 -6.46 20.93
CA ASP A 10 -3.16 -5.90 22.08
C ASP A 10 -4.58 -6.52 22.24
N ALA A 11 -5.19 -6.97 21.15
CA ALA A 11 -6.46 -7.70 21.15
C ALA A 11 -6.32 -9.22 21.37
N GLY A 12 -5.10 -9.71 21.61
CA GLY A 12 -4.84 -11.12 21.94
C GLY A 12 -4.54 -12.05 20.77
N TYR A 13 -4.35 -11.51 19.55
CA TYR A 13 -3.93 -12.32 18.41
C TYR A 13 -2.43 -12.61 18.50
N GLU A 14 -2.06 -13.89 18.39
CA GLU A 14 -0.67 -14.35 18.50
C GLU A 14 0.10 -14.25 17.21
N LEU A 15 -0.60 -14.40 16.06
CA LEU A 15 0.01 -14.32 14.73
C LEU A 15 0.03 -12.89 14.21
N PRO A 16 1.03 -12.54 13.36
CA PRO A 16 0.98 -11.32 12.58
C PRO A 16 -0.31 -11.25 11.76
N LYS A 17 -0.96 -10.08 11.68
CA LYS A 17 -2.28 -9.94 11.06
C LYS A 17 -2.39 -10.54 9.66
N TYR A 18 -1.34 -10.43 8.83
CA TYR A 18 -1.35 -10.96 7.47
C TYR A 18 -1.37 -12.50 7.39
N MET A 19 -1.05 -13.19 8.50
CA MET A 19 -1.12 -14.64 8.63
C MET A 19 -2.47 -15.14 9.16
N LEU A 20 -3.32 -14.24 9.67
CA LEU A 20 -4.63 -14.64 10.21
C LEU A 20 -5.50 -15.22 9.09
N ASP A 21 -6.19 -16.30 9.41
CA ASP A 21 -7.13 -16.94 8.48
C ASP A 21 -8.47 -16.22 8.48
N ALA A 22 -9.01 -16.02 7.28
CA ALA A 22 -10.39 -15.64 7.07
C ALA A 22 -10.93 -16.43 5.86
N HIS A 23 -12.03 -17.14 6.08
CA HIS A 23 -12.70 -17.93 5.03
C HIS A 23 -11.77 -18.94 4.32
N GLY A 24 -10.85 -19.57 5.08
CA GLY A 24 -9.91 -20.58 4.58
C GLY A 24 -8.72 -20.02 3.79
N LYS A 25 -8.47 -18.72 3.88
CA LYS A 25 -7.31 -18.03 3.29
C LYS A 25 -6.68 -17.08 4.29
N SER A 26 -5.36 -16.89 4.21
CA SER A 26 -4.71 -15.83 4.98
C SER A 26 -5.13 -14.44 4.50
N LEU A 27 -5.10 -13.42 5.38
CA LEU A 27 -5.32 -12.03 4.95
C LEU A 27 -4.29 -11.59 3.89
N PHE A 28 -3.07 -12.13 3.94
CA PHE A 28 -2.08 -11.98 2.88
C PHE A 28 -2.63 -12.44 1.53
N ARG A 29 -3.20 -13.66 1.48
CA ARG A 29 -3.74 -14.23 0.25
C ARG A 29 -4.87 -13.38 -0.31
N HIS A 30 -5.83 -12.97 0.51
CA HIS A 30 -6.91 -12.06 0.10
C HIS A 30 -6.39 -10.76 -0.51
N SER A 31 -5.37 -10.15 0.12
CA SER A 31 -4.78 -8.91 -0.37
C SER A 31 -4.06 -9.11 -1.70
N VAL A 32 -3.23 -10.14 -1.83
CA VAL A 32 -2.43 -10.38 -3.04
C VAL A 32 -3.29 -10.86 -4.20
N GLU A 33 -4.31 -11.70 -3.97
CA GLU A 33 -5.30 -12.11 -4.98
C GLU A 33 -6.01 -10.94 -5.66
N SER A 34 -6.10 -9.79 -5.00
CA SER A 34 -6.62 -8.55 -5.60
C SER A 34 -5.94 -8.23 -6.93
N PHE A 35 -4.68 -8.57 -7.06
CA PHE A 35 -3.83 -8.27 -8.21
C PHE A 35 -3.61 -9.46 -9.15
N SER A 36 -4.44 -10.49 -9.09
CA SER A 36 -4.28 -11.73 -9.87
C SER A 36 -4.16 -11.51 -11.38
N ALA A 37 -4.77 -10.46 -11.92
CA ALA A 37 -4.64 -10.08 -13.33
C ALA A 37 -3.23 -9.64 -13.75
N TYR A 38 -2.34 -9.41 -12.80
CA TYR A 38 -0.98 -8.91 -13.01
C TYR A 38 0.10 -9.95 -12.70
N PHE A 39 -0.25 -11.13 -12.19
CA PHE A 39 0.68 -12.17 -11.74
C PHE A 39 1.63 -12.67 -12.84
N ASP A 40 1.18 -12.62 -14.09
CA ASP A 40 1.94 -13.13 -15.24
C ASP A 40 2.91 -12.12 -15.86
N ARG A 41 2.81 -10.84 -15.48
CA ARG A 41 3.49 -9.76 -16.22
C ARG A 41 4.17 -8.68 -15.37
N GLU A 42 3.83 -8.59 -14.09
CA GLU A 42 4.38 -7.57 -13.21
C GLU A 42 5.27 -8.20 -12.15
N LEU A 43 6.32 -7.49 -11.75
CA LEU A 43 7.17 -7.88 -10.63
C LEU A 43 6.50 -7.49 -9.32
N PHE A 44 6.31 -8.45 -8.44
CA PHE A 44 5.79 -8.24 -7.10
C PHE A 44 6.93 -8.19 -6.08
N LEU A 45 7.01 -7.10 -5.33
CA LEU A 45 7.97 -6.94 -4.25
C LEU A 45 7.27 -7.06 -2.89
N PHE A 46 7.61 -8.10 -2.15
CA PHE A 46 7.13 -8.33 -0.79
C PHE A 46 8.17 -7.91 0.23
N ILE A 47 7.81 -6.96 1.09
CA ILE A 47 8.71 -6.40 2.09
C ILE A 47 8.20 -6.80 3.47
N ALA A 48 9.01 -7.56 4.20
CA ALA A 48 8.62 -8.12 5.49
C ALA A 48 9.75 -8.04 6.52
N ARG A 49 9.41 -8.32 7.76
CA ARG A 49 10.36 -8.64 8.83
C ARG A 49 10.13 -10.07 9.26
N GLU A 50 11.19 -10.73 9.74
CA GLU A 50 11.03 -12.05 10.34
C GLU A 50 10.33 -11.91 11.70
N ILE A 51 9.06 -12.31 11.72
CA ILE A 51 8.23 -12.36 12.91
C ILE A 51 7.50 -13.71 12.87
N GLY A 52 7.89 -14.65 13.69
CA GLY A 52 7.40 -16.03 13.59
C GLY A 52 7.63 -16.58 12.20
N ALA A 53 7.79 -17.55 11.69
CA ALA A 53 8.05 -18.16 10.39
C ALA A 53 7.57 -17.34 9.15
N THR A 54 7.78 -16.01 9.10
CA THR A 54 7.31 -15.14 8.00
C THR A 54 7.90 -15.56 6.65
N ALA A 55 9.18 -15.90 6.60
CA ALA A 55 9.82 -16.28 5.34
C ALA A 55 9.21 -17.57 4.77
N GLU A 56 9.02 -18.61 5.59
CA GLU A 56 8.39 -19.89 5.20
C GLU A 56 6.91 -19.68 4.78
N PHE A 57 6.19 -18.86 5.54
CA PHE A 57 4.82 -18.50 5.22
C PHE A 57 4.72 -17.84 3.83
N LEU A 58 5.56 -16.84 3.55
CA LEU A 58 5.55 -16.15 2.26
C LEU A 58 5.89 -17.11 1.10
N GLU A 59 6.89 -17.96 1.27
CA GLU A 59 7.24 -18.95 0.25
C GLU A 59 6.05 -19.87 -0.09
N THR A 60 5.33 -20.32 0.93
CA THR A 60 4.16 -21.18 0.77
C THR A 60 2.99 -20.46 0.10
N GLU A 61 2.68 -19.23 0.55
CA GLU A 61 1.58 -18.44 0.00
C GLU A 61 1.84 -18.05 -1.46
N LEU A 62 3.04 -17.54 -1.78
CA LEU A 62 3.40 -17.12 -3.13
C LEU A 62 3.39 -18.26 -4.13
N ARG A 63 3.84 -19.45 -3.72
CA ARG A 63 3.74 -20.67 -4.54
C ARG A 63 2.28 -21.04 -4.82
N THR A 64 1.43 -20.96 -3.80
CA THR A 64 0.00 -21.28 -3.91
C THR A 64 -0.74 -20.27 -4.80
N LEU A 65 -0.39 -18.98 -4.72
CA LEU A 65 -0.96 -17.92 -5.53
C LEU A 65 -0.52 -17.97 -7.00
N GLY A 66 0.64 -18.57 -7.29
CA GLY A 66 1.18 -18.63 -8.65
C GLY A 66 1.70 -17.29 -9.17
N VAL A 67 2.18 -16.39 -8.27
CA VAL A 67 2.85 -15.14 -8.67
C VAL A 67 4.16 -15.48 -9.37
N LYS A 68 4.28 -15.19 -10.68
CA LYS A 68 5.42 -15.64 -11.48
C LYS A 68 6.70 -14.89 -11.14
N GLU A 69 6.64 -13.57 -11.20
CA GLU A 69 7.81 -12.71 -10.95
C GLU A 69 7.65 -12.04 -9.60
N HIS A 70 8.45 -12.47 -8.63
CA HIS A 70 8.43 -11.85 -7.29
C HIS A 70 9.81 -11.81 -6.65
N GLN A 71 9.95 -10.84 -5.75
CA GLN A 71 11.09 -10.73 -4.83
C GLN A 71 10.58 -10.59 -3.40
N VAL A 72 11.27 -11.20 -2.47
CA VAL A 72 11.03 -11.04 -1.03
C VAL A 72 12.25 -10.37 -0.42
N VAL A 73 12.03 -9.23 0.23
CA VAL A 73 13.06 -8.50 0.98
C VAL A 73 12.73 -8.56 2.46
N MET A 74 13.59 -9.24 3.22
CA MET A 74 13.49 -9.32 4.67
C MET A 74 14.27 -8.17 5.29
N LEU A 75 13.61 -7.37 6.12
CA LEU A 75 14.22 -6.24 6.83
C LEU A 75 14.71 -6.68 8.21
N ASP A 76 15.93 -6.28 8.56
CA ASP A 76 16.58 -6.63 9.84
C ASP A 76 16.04 -5.83 11.03
N ALA A 77 15.41 -4.68 10.78
CA ALA A 77 14.92 -3.77 11.81
C ALA A 77 13.53 -3.18 11.47
N PRO A 78 12.80 -2.70 12.50
CA PRO A 78 11.59 -1.91 12.27
C PRO A 78 11.90 -0.64 11.49
N THR A 79 10.90 -0.14 10.78
CA THR A 79 10.94 1.13 10.03
C THR A 79 10.10 2.19 10.75
N SER A 80 10.37 3.46 10.48
CA SER A 80 9.64 4.60 11.01
C SER A 80 8.26 4.81 10.35
N GLY A 81 7.93 4.02 9.32
CA GLY A 81 6.65 4.12 8.64
C GLY A 81 6.61 3.38 7.31
N GLN A 82 5.46 3.49 6.63
CA GLN A 82 5.21 2.79 5.37
C GLN A 82 6.20 3.24 4.27
N ALA A 83 6.45 4.53 4.14
CA ALA A 83 7.33 5.05 3.10
C ALA A 83 8.78 4.54 3.28
N GLU A 84 9.31 4.52 4.50
CA GLU A 84 10.63 3.93 4.77
C GLU A 84 10.67 2.43 4.45
N THR A 85 9.60 1.70 4.79
CA THR A 85 9.51 0.27 4.45
C THR A 85 9.66 0.05 2.95
N VAL A 86 8.96 0.85 2.14
CA VAL A 86 9.04 0.76 0.67
C VAL A 86 10.44 1.08 0.17
N VAL A 87 11.06 2.16 0.65
CA VAL A 87 12.43 2.55 0.22
C VAL A 87 13.43 1.45 0.54
N ARG A 88 13.43 0.92 1.76
CA ARG A 88 14.32 -0.18 2.15
C ARG A 88 14.07 -1.46 1.33
N GLY A 89 12.80 -1.71 0.99
CA GLY A 89 12.43 -2.81 0.10
C GLY A 89 13.00 -2.64 -1.30
N LEU A 90 12.86 -1.45 -1.91
CA LEU A 90 13.42 -1.13 -3.22
C LEU A 90 14.95 -1.25 -3.24
N GLU A 91 15.63 -0.75 -2.20
CA GLU A 91 17.09 -0.90 -2.05
C GLU A 91 17.50 -2.37 -1.90
N GLY A 92 16.74 -3.16 -1.14
CA GLY A 92 16.97 -4.58 -0.98
C GLY A 92 16.81 -5.34 -2.30
N ALA A 93 15.75 -5.05 -3.03
CA ALA A 93 15.46 -5.63 -4.33
C ALA A 93 16.54 -5.28 -5.36
N ALA A 94 16.98 -4.02 -5.41
CA ALA A 94 18.06 -3.57 -6.28
C ALA A 94 19.38 -4.32 -6.00
N ARG A 95 19.72 -4.53 -4.71
CA ARG A 95 20.90 -5.32 -4.33
C ARG A 95 20.79 -6.79 -4.75
N GLN A 96 19.61 -7.41 -4.61
CA GLN A 96 19.36 -8.79 -5.03
C GLN A 96 19.45 -8.95 -6.55
N ALA A 97 18.88 -8.01 -7.30
CA ALA A 97 18.88 -8.03 -8.75
C ALA A 97 20.20 -7.56 -9.39
N GLY A 98 21.07 -6.90 -8.64
CA GLY A 98 22.31 -6.28 -9.15
C GLY A 98 22.05 -5.07 -10.07
N THR A 99 20.86 -4.51 -10.05
CA THR A 99 20.46 -3.35 -10.86
C THR A 99 19.48 -2.46 -10.10
N ASP A 100 19.53 -1.17 -10.37
CA ASP A 100 18.66 -0.15 -9.81
C ASP A 100 17.93 0.61 -10.95
N ALA A 101 17.23 -0.12 -11.80
CA ALA A 101 16.48 0.45 -12.89
C ALA A 101 15.29 1.25 -12.37
N ASP A 102 15.07 2.45 -12.95
CA ASP A 102 13.87 3.23 -12.65
C ASP A 102 12.64 2.58 -13.28
N GLN A 103 11.62 2.35 -12.47
CA GLN A 103 10.40 1.69 -12.89
C GLN A 103 9.17 2.31 -12.23
N PRO A 104 7.99 2.20 -12.84
CA PRO A 104 6.75 2.52 -12.15
C PRO A 104 6.61 1.70 -10.85
N LEU A 105 6.02 2.32 -9.85
CA LEU A 105 5.86 1.74 -8.52
C LEU A 105 4.41 1.84 -8.08
N THR A 106 3.78 0.70 -7.81
CA THR A 106 2.49 0.64 -7.11
C THR A 106 2.70 0.10 -5.72
N ILE A 107 2.22 0.83 -4.72
CA ILE A 107 2.27 0.47 -3.30
C ILE A 107 0.86 0.10 -2.87
N PHE A 108 0.71 -1.01 -2.15
CA PHE A 108 -0.56 -1.45 -1.62
C PHE A 108 -0.42 -1.97 -0.19
N ASN A 109 -1.45 -1.73 0.61
CA ASN A 109 -1.49 -2.20 1.99
C ASN A 109 -1.87 -3.67 2.05
N ILE A 110 -1.13 -4.46 2.82
CA ILE A 110 -1.36 -5.91 2.97
C ILE A 110 -2.62 -6.27 3.78
N ASP A 111 -3.27 -5.30 4.36
CA ASP A 111 -4.48 -5.43 5.16
C ASP A 111 -5.71 -4.81 4.49
N THR A 112 -5.62 -4.60 3.19
CA THR A 112 -6.69 -4.11 2.33
C THR A 112 -6.90 -5.09 1.19
N PHE A 113 -8.13 -5.36 0.81
CA PHE A 113 -8.46 -6.23 -0.33
C PHE A 113 -9.24 -5.44 -1.37
N ARG A 114 -8.88 -5.60 -2.62
CA ARG A 114 -9.52 -4.98 -3.78
C ARG A 114 -9.89 -6.06 -4.81
N PRO A 115 -10.91 -6.89 -4.54
CA PRO A 115 -11.26 -8.00 -5.42
C PRO A 115 -11.33 -7.57 -6.89
N SER A 116 -10.65 -8.32 -7.76
CA SER A 116 -10.62 -8.04 -9.21
C SER A 116 -10.06 -6.67 -9.59
N PHE A 117 -9.06 -6.16 -8.84
CA PHE A 117 -8.44 -4.86 -9.09
C PHE A 117 -8.04 -4.66 -10.56
N ARG A 118 -8.34 -3.47 -11.08
CA ARG A 118 -7.85 -2.94 -12.36
C ARG A 118 -7.55 -1.45 -12.17
N TYR A 119 -6.51 -0.98 -12.84
CA TYR A 119 -6.29 0.46 -12.94
C TYR A 119 -7.45 1.14 -13.66
N PRO A 120 -7.78 2.39 -13.31
CA PRO A 120 -8.86 3.12 -13.96
C PRO A 120 -8.53 3.44 -15.42
N ASP A 121 -9.54 3.43 -16.28
CA ASP A 121 -9.45 3.84 -17.69
C ASP A 121 -9.67 5.36 -17.88
N LEU A 122 -9.67 6.13 -16.80
CA LEU A 122 -9.96 7.57 -16.79
C LEU A 122 -8.81 8.43 -17.35
N PHE A 123 -7.60 7.87 -17.34
CA PHE A 123 -6.36 8.51 -17.83
C PHE A 123 -5.31 7.43 -18.10
N GLU A 124 -4.34 7.77 -18.96
CA GLU A 124 -3.20 6.90 -19.19
C GLU A 124 -2.24 6.94 -17.98
N LEU A 125 -2.09 5.82 -17.27
CA LEU A 125 -1.32 5.74 -16.04
C LEU A 125 0.16 6.14 -16.25
N GLY A 126 0.76 5.75 -17.36
CA GLY A 126 2.14 6.12 -17.71
C GLY A 126 2.36 7.60 -18.01
N ALA A 127 1.29 8.37 -18.27
CA ALA A 127 1.37 9.80 -18.56
C ALA A 127 1.32 10.68 -17.30
N VAL A 128 0.85 10.16 -16.16
CA VAL A 128 0.72 10.91 -14.91
C VAL A 128 1.90 10.65 -13.97
N ASP A 129 2.22 11.59 -13.09
CA ASP A 129 3.32 11.46 -12.12
C ASP A 129 2.95 10.60 -10.92
N GLY A 130 1.65 10.52 -10.61
CA GLY A 130 1.14 9.70 -9.53
C GLY A 130 -0.37 9.52 -9.57
N TYR A 131 -0.83 8.48 -8.86
CA TYR A 131 -2.24 8.15 -8.78
C TYR A 131 -2.58 7.60 -7.39
N LEU A 132 -3.75 7.97 -6.88
CA LEU A 132 -4.31 7.48 -5.62
C LEU A 132 -5.73 6.93 -5.86
N GLU A 133 -5.99 5.72 -5.41
CA GLU A 133 -7.34 5.18 -5.39
C GLU A 133 -8.06 5.66 -4.11
N THR A 134 -9.30 6.10 -4.26
CA THR A 134 -10.11 6.64 -3.16
C THR A 134 -11.51 6.05 -3.14
N PHE A 135 -12.16 6.20 -2.00
CA PHE A 135 -13.58 5.96 -1.80
C PHE A 135 -14.18 7.13 -1.02
N ILE A 136 -15.51 7.29 -1.07
CA ILE A 136 -16.20 8.30 -0.26
C ILE A 136 -16.33 7.77 1.17
N GLY A 137 -15.74 8.50 2.10
CA GLY A 137 -15.69 8.09 3.50
C GLY A 137 -15.47 9.25 4.47
N SER A 138 -15.35 8.93 5.75
CA SER A 138 -15.09 9.90 6.81
C SER A 138 -14.25 9.28 7.92
N GLY A 139 -13.65 10.15 8.74
CA GLY A 139 -12.84 9.76 9.89
C GLY A 139 -11.37 10.11 9.75
N ALA A 140 -10.69 10.22 10.89
CA ALA A 140 -9.29 10.64 10.98
C ALA A 140 -8.27 9.49 10.84
N ASN A 141 -8.70 8.31 10.39
CA ASN A 141 -7.82 7.14 10.25
C ASN A 141 -7.28 6.96 8.81
N TRP A 142 -7.74 7.80 7.89
CA TRP A 142 -7.45 7.70 6.47
C TRP A 142 -6.47 8.75 5.99
N SER A 143 -5.72 8.42 4.96
CA SER A 143 -5.17 9.43 4.08
C SER A 143 -6.31 10.02 3.24
N ASN A 144 -6.27 11.32 2.96
CA ASN A 144 -7.27 12.01 2.15
C ASN A 144 -6.63 12.73 0.97
N VAL A 145 -7.41 12.96 -0.09
CA VAL A 145 -7.05 13.82 -1.23
C VAL A 145 -8.03 14.99 -1.35
N VAL A 146 -7.54 16.14 -1.79
CA VAL A 146 -8.37 17.28 -2.19
C VAL A 146 -8.32 17.38 -3.71
N PRO A 147 -9.47 17.27 -4.40
CA PRO A 147 -9.58 17.49 -5.83
C PRO A 147 -9.31 18.94 -6.24
N ALA A 148 -8.83 19.13 -7.47
CA ALA A 148 -8.79 20.46 -8.09
C ALA A 148 -10.21 20.90 -8.49
N GLU A 149 -10.55 22.17 -8.26
CA GLU A 149 -11.81 22.74 -8.75
C GLU A 149 -11.87 22.68 -10.30
N GLY A 150 -13.01 22.21 -10.81
CA GLY A 150 -13.26 22.15 -12.26
C GLY A 150 -12.37 21.20 -13.05
N ASN A 151 -11.55 20.40 -12.39
CA ASN A 151 -10.75 19.36 -13.02
C ASN A 151 -10.97 18.04 -12.27
N GLU A 152 -11.92 17.27 -12.76
CA GLU A 152 -12.19 15.94 -12.25
C GLU A 152 -10.92 15.09 -12.34
N HIS A 153 -10.67 14.34 -11.30
CA HIS A 153 -9.52 13.40 -11.18
C HIS A 153 -8.14 14.03 -10.89
N ARG A 154 -7.98 15.36 -10.80
CA ARG A 154 -6.70 15.96 -10.40
C ARG A 154 -6.65 16.25 -8.90
N VAL A 155 -5.53 15.90 -8.27
CA VAL A 155 -5.28 16.14 -6.84
C VAL A 155 -4.45 17.41 -6.65
N VAL A 156 -4.86 18.28 -5.72
CA VAL A 156 -4.10 19.48 -5.35
C VAL A 156 -3.50 19.41 -3.94
N LYS A 157 -3.94 18.46 -3.12
CA LYS A 157 -3.41 18.26 -1.77
C LYS A 157 -3.72 16.86 -1.26
N THR A 158 -2.82 16.33 -0.46
CA THR A 158 -3.04 15.10 0.32
C THR A 158 -2.77 15.35 1.80
N ALA A 159 -3.38 14.58 2.68
CA ALA A 159 -3.06 14.54 4.11
C ALA A 159 -3.18 13.14 4.67
N GLU A 160 -2.45 12.86 5.73
CA GLU A 160 -2.49 11.61 6.46
C GLU A 160 -3.15 11.82 7.81
N LYS A 161 -4.08 10.94 8.18
CA LYS A 161 -4.79 10.96 9.47
C LYS A 161 -5.41 12.32 9.82
N GLN A 162 -5.73 13.09 8.81
CA GLN A 162 -6.42 14.36 8.91
C GLN A 162 -7.49 14.43 7.83
N GLN A 163 -8.74 14.48 8.24
CA GLN A 163 -9.84 14.61 7.29
C GLN A 163 -9.85 16.02 6.69
N ILE A 164 -9.44 16.13 5.43
CA ILE A 164 -9.42 17.37 4.65
C ILE A 164 -10.46 17.37 3.53
N SER A 165 -11.11 16.23 3.31
CA SER A 165 -12.16 16.00 2.31
C SER A 165 -12.95 14.73 2.65
N GLU A 166 -13.89 14.34 1.79
CA GLU A 166 -14.59 13.06 1.83
C GLU A 166 -13.89 11.95 1.03
N TYR A 167 -12.83 12.28 0.28
CA TYR A 167 -12.09 11.33 -0.55
C TYR A 167 -11.00 10.66 0.27
N CYS A 168 -11.29 9.47 0.80
CA CYS A 168 -10.40 8.65 1.61
C CYS A 168 -9.61 7.69 0.73
N CYS A 169 -8.29 7.60 0.93
CA CYS A 169 -7.45 6.68 0.16
C CYS A 169 -7.67 5.22 0.61
N THR A 170 -7.70 4.29 -0.34
CA THR A 170 -7.81 2.85 -0.07
C THR A 170 -6.51 2.22 0.44
N GLY A 171 -5.38 2.94 0.32
CA GLY A 171 -4.04 2.40 0.58
C GLY A 171 -3.33 1.92 -0.68
N LEU A 172 -3.90 2.21 -1.87
CA LEU A 172 -3.26 2.01 -3.17
C LEU A 172 -2.68 3.34 -3.67
N TYR A 173 -1.38 3.33 -3.95
CA TYR A 173 -0.61 4.49 -4.37
C TYR A 173 0.27 4.13 -5.57
N TYR A 174 0.23 4.92 -6.63
CA TYR A 174 1.07 4.76 -7.80
C TYR A 174 2.01 5.95 -7.96
N PHE A 175 3.26 5.68 -8.26
CA PHE A 175 4.29 6.64 -8.66
C PHE A 175 4.87 6.19 -10.01
N ARG A 176 5.02 7.10 -10.95
CA ARG A 176 5.60 6.80 -12.26
C ARG A 176 7.06 6.37 -12.21
N SER A 177 7.77 6.69 -11.13
CA SER A 177 9.20 6.45 -10.97
C SER A 177 9.53 6.03 -9.54
N SER A 178 10.12 4.87 -9.38
CA SER A 178 10.62 4.35 -8.10
C SER A 178 11.83 5.16 -7.58
N GLN A 179 12.68 5.65 -8.48
CA GLN A 179 13.81 6.53 -8.11
C GLN A 179 13.30 7.88 -7.61
N ARG A 180 12.27 8.44 -8.25
CA ARG A 180 11.64 9.68 -7.79
C ARG A 180 10.97 9.49 -6.43
N PHE A 181 10.30 8.36 -6.20
CA PHE A 181 9.76 8.03 -4.88
C PHE A 181 10.82 8.06 -3.79
N ARG A 182 12.00 7.45 -4.02
CA ARG A 182 13.13 7.47 -3.07
C ARG A 182 13.62 8.90 -2.81
N ALA A 183 13.79 9.70 -3.86
CA ALA A 183 14.19 11.10 -3.71
C ALA A 183 13.19 11.94 -2.92
N LEU A 184 11.87 11.68 -3.08
CA LEU A 184 10.81 12.30 -2.28
C LEU A 184 10.92 11.90 -0.81
N PHE A 185 11.17 10.64 -0.53
CA PHE A 185 11.37 10.13 0.82
C PHE A 185 12.58 10.80 1.49
N ASP A 186 13.72 10.88 0.83
CA ASP A 186 14.92 11.54 1.35
C ASP A 186 14.65 13.01 1.70
N ALA A 187 13.92 13.71 0.82
CA ALA A 187 13.52 15.09 1.06
C ALA A 187 12.53 15.21 2.24
N GLU A 188 11.65 14.22 2.44
CA GLU A 188 10.73 14.18 3.57
C GLU A 188 11.46 13.95 4.89
N VAL A 189 12.34 12.95 4.95
CA VAL A 189 13.16 12.66 6.14
C VAL A 189 14.00 13.88 6.52
N LYS A 190 14.61 14.56 5.53
CA LYS A 190 15.37 15.79 5.78
C LYS A 190 14.49 16.91 6.36
N ALA A 191 13.25 17.04 5.91
CA ALA A 191 12.31 18.05 6.41
C ALA A 191 11.81 17.73 7.83
N LEU A 192 11.58 16.45 8.14
CA LEU A 192 11.17 16.00 9.47
C LEU A 192 12.30 16.13 10.50
N GLY A 193 13.55 16.08 10.08
CA GLY A 193 14.73 16.19 10.95
C GLY A 193 14.74 15.08 12.02
N ALA A 194 15.14 15.42 13.24
CA ALA A 194 15.22 14.49 14.38
C ALA A 194 13.89 14.23 15.08
N SER A 195 12.75 14.62 14.50
CA SER A 195 11.43 14.49 15.15
C SER A 195 11.01 13.04 15.42
N GLY A 196 11.59 12.06 14.69
CA GLY A 196 11.18 10.65 14.77
C GLY A 196 9.74 10.40 14.30
N ALA A 197 9.15 11.36 13.57
CA ALA A 197 7.80 11.24 13.07
C ALA A 197 7.68 10.11 12.04
N GLU A 198 6.52 9.44 12.05
CA GLU A 198 6.21 8.36 11.12
C GLU A 198 6.17 8.89 9.68
N THR A 199 6.80 8.16 8.75
CA THR A 199 6.83 8.51 7.33
C THR A 199 5.73 7.79 6.56
N TYR A 200 4.79 8.56 6.04
CA TYR A 200 3.64 8.06 5.26
C TYR A 200 3.81 8.30 3.76
N VAL A 201 3.10 7.51 2.96
CA VAL A 201 3.17 7.60 1.50
C VAL A 201 2.35 8.78 0.95
N ALA A 202 1.11 8.93 1.41
CA ALA A 202 0.20 9.94 0.85
C ALA A 202 0.73 11.39 0.92
N PRO A 203 1.34 11.87 2.02
CA PRO A 203 1.89 13.22 2.09
C PRO A 203 3.01 13.51 1.08
N MET A 204 3.70 12.48 0.58
CA MET A 204 4.80 12.64 -0.39
C MET A 204 4.32 13.20 -1.73
N TYR A 205 3.05 12.97 -2.08
CA TYR A 205 2.46 13.57 -3.29
C TYR A 205 2.42 15.10 -3.24
N ASN A 206 2.34 15.72 -2.06
CA ASN A 206 2.35 17.18 -1.95
C ASN A 206 3.63 17.80 -2.51
N ARG A 207 4.76 17.10 -2.42
CA ARG A 207 6.03 17.55 -3.02
C ARG A 207 5.98 17.48 -4.54
N LEU A 208 5.37 16.45 -5.11
CA LEU A 208 5.14 16.37 -6.56
C LEU A 208 4.23 17.50 -7.03
N ILE A 209 3.12 17.70 -6.33
CA ILE A 209 2.15 18.76 -6.62
C ILE A 209 2.80 20.13 -6.58
N ALA A 210 3.62 20.43 -5.55
CA ALA A 210 4.33 21.70 -5.41
C ALA A 210 5.31 21.99 -6.56
N HIS A 211 5.79 20.95 -7.27
CA HIS A 211 6.65 21.07 -8.44
C HIS A 211 5.89 20.91 -9.77
N GLY A 212 4.57 21.04 -9.76
CA GLY A 212 3.74 20.99 -10.96
C GLY A 212 3.42 19.59 -11.45
N GLY A 213 3.70 18.55 -10.66
CA GLY A 213 3.40 17.16 -11.01
C GLY A 213 1.90 16.91 -11.24
N ASP A 214 1.59 16.03 -12.18
CA ASP A 214 0.24 15.59 -12.50
C ASP A 214 -0.15 14.40 -11.62
N ILE A 215 -0.90 14.67 -10.55
CA ILE A 215 -1.38 13.65 -9.62
C ILE A 215 -2.88 13.47 -9.83
N ARG A 216 -3.27 12.23 -10.04
CA ARG A 216 -4.66 11.85 -10.32
C ARG A 216 -5.24 10.99 -9.21
N TYR A 217 -6.58 10.95 -9.16
CA TYR A 217 -7.32 10.04 -8.30
C TYR A 217 -8.50 9.43 -9.06
N SER A 218 -8.97 8.30 -8.59
CA SER A 218 -10.29 7.75 -8.95
C SER A 218 -11.05 7.42 -7.69
N VAL A 219 -12.37 7.38 -7.82
CA VAL A 219 -13.29 7.01 -6.73
C VAL A 219 -13.87 5.64 -7.05
N ILE A 220 -13.78 4.72 -6.09
CA ILE A 220 -14.43 3.42 -6.16
C ILE A 220 -15.63 3.38 -5.21
N GLU A 221 -16.51 2.42 -5.42
CA GLU A 221 -17.59 2.17 -4.47
C GLU A 221 -17.03 1.55 -3.18
N PRO A 222 -17.55 1.91 -1.99
CA PRO A 222 -17.09 1.33 -0.73
C PRO A 222 -17.19 -0.21 -0.67
N LYS A 223 -18.12 -0.81 -1.41
CA LYS A 223 -18.26 -2.28 -1.52
C LYS A 223 -17.14 -2.97 -2.27
N ASP A 224 -16.34 -2.21 -3.06
CA ASP A 224 -15.26 -2.75 -3.89
C ASP A 224 -13.94 -2.83 -3.12
N VAL A 225 -13.92 -2.41 -1.85
CA VAL A 225 -12.75 -2.47 -0.98
C VAL A 225 -13.13 -3.07 0.38
N ILE A 226 -12.27 -3.94 0.90
CA ILE A 226 -12.42 -4.55 2.21
C ILE A 226 -11.20 -4.19 3.03
N PHE A 227 -11.42 -3.66 4.23
CA PHE A 227 -10.36 -3.30 5.17
C PHE A 227 -10.27 -4.33 6.29
N CYS A 228 -9.04 -4.72 6.63
CA CYS A 228 -8.71 -5.59 7.76
C CYS A 228 -7.50 -5.04 8.54
N GLY A 229 -7.39 -3.72 8.66
CA GLY A 229 -6.29 -3.03 9.33
C GLY A 229 -6.39 -3.02 10.86
N VAL A 230 -7.59 -3.30 11.40
CA VAL A 230 -7.86 -3.37 12.85
C VAL A 230 -8.71 -4.60 13.18
N PRO A 231 -8.67 -5.11 14.44
CA PRO A 231 -9.43 -6.31 14.84
C PRO A 231 -10.93 -6.24 14.52
N ALA A 232 -11.58 -5.10 14.76
CA ALA A 232 -13.01 -4.95 14.49
C ALA A 232 -13.36 -5.11 12.99
N GLU A 233 -12.50 -4.64 12.09
CA GLU A 233 -12.67 -4.83 10.64
C GLU A 233 -12.48 -6.30 10.26
N TYR A 234 -11.49 -6.97 10.84
CA TYR A 234 -11.25 -8.39 10.63
C TYR A 234 -12.43 -9.25 11.13
N GLU A 235 -12.94 -8.97 12.33
CA GLU A 235 -14.11 -9.66 12.89
C GLU A 235 -15.35 -9.42 12.04
N ALA A 236 -15.54 -8.18 11.55
CA ALA A 236 -16.62 -7.87 10.62
C ALA A 236 -16.50 -8.66 9.30
N PHE A 237 -15.28 -8.80 8.78
CA PHE A 237 -15.02 -9.59 7.57
C PHE A 237 -15.32 -11.08 7.80
N LEU A 238 -14.93 -11.64 8.96
CA LEU A 238 -15.24 -13.03 9.32
C LEU A 238 -16.75 -13.31 9.42
N ALA A 239 -17.54 -12.31 9.82
CA ALA A 239 -18.98 -12.45 9.96
C ALA A 239 -19.75 -12.44 8.63
N VAL A 240 -19.12 -12.04 7.52
CA VAL A 240 -19.72 -12.08 6.18
C VAL A 240 -19.63 -13.49 5.63
N GLU A 241 -20.76 -14.10 5.25
CA GLU A 241 -20.71 -15.39 4.58
C GLU A 241 -19.99 -15.27 3.23
N PRO A 242 -19.06 -16.19 2.89
CA PRO A 242 -18.41 -16.19 1.59
C PRO A 242 -19.48 -16.31 0.49
N THR A 243 -19.54 -15.35 -0.40
CA THR A 243 -20.35 -15.49 -1.62
C THR A 243 -19.79 -16.65 -2.45
N SER A 244 -20.59 -17.70 -2.59
CA SER A 244 -20.30 -18.91 -3.37
C SER A 244 -20.06 -18.59 -4.86
#